data_ccd069b1c2852fc97de7e0bce1a534e2
#
_entry.id   ccd069b1c2852fc97de7e0bce1a534e2
#
_cell.length_a   1.000
_cell.length_b   1.000
_cell.length_c   1.000
_cell.angle_alpha   90.00
_cell.angle_beta   90.00
_cell.angle_gamma   90.00
#
_symmetry.space_group_name_H-M   'P 1'
#
loop_
_entity.id
_entity.type
_entity.pdbx_description
1 polymer ?
#
loop_
_entity_poly.entity_id
_entity_poly.type
_entity_poly.pdbx_seq_one_letter_code
_entity_poly.pdbx_strand_id
1 'polypeptide(L)'
;MEKFYLTTAIAYASRKPHFGNTYEIIMSDAFARFQKRLGKDVFLCTGTDEHGQKIENLAKEAGITPKEYVDRVAGEIKGIWDLMGVEYDHFIRTTDGYHERVVQKIFKKFYEKGDIYKGFYEGWYCTPCESFFTATQAADICLRLYSSTRCALGVMVAHFTATPYFFVAYAESFVT
;
A
#
# COMPACT_ATOMS: atom_id res chain seq x y z
N MET A 1 7.48 -27.87 -17.51
CA MET A 1 7.18 -26.51 -17.99
C MET A 1 8.04 -25.52 -17.23
N GLU A 2 8.59 -24.52 -17.89
CA GLU A 2 9.28 -23.40 -17.25
C GLU A 2 8.28 -22.59 -16.43
N LYS A 3 8.59 -22.31 -15.17
CA LYS A 3 7.73 -21.49 -14.30
C LYS A 3 7.99 -20.02 -14.54
N PHE A 4 6.91 -19.26 -14.63
CA PHE A 4 6.95 -17.80 -14.81
C PHE A 4 6.05 -17.12 -13.76
N TYR A 5 6.65 -16.34 -12.89
CA TYR A 5 5.94 -15.61 -11.84
C TYR A 5 5.93 -14.11 -12.16
N LEU A 6 4.74 -13.52 -12.14
CA LEU A 6 4.51 -12.11 -12.41
C LEU A 6 3.68 -11.48 -11.29
N THR A 7 4.11 -10.32 -10.82
CA THR A 7 3.36 -9.52 -9.85
C THR A 7 3.11 -8.12 -10.41
N THR A 8 1.99 -7.52 -10.03
CA THR A 8 1.73 -6.09 -10.22
C THR A 8 2.02 -5.32 -8.94
N ALA A 9 2.07 -4.00 -9.03
CA ALA A 9 1.81 -3.18 -7.86
C ALA A 9 0.39 -3.51 -7.35
N ILE A 10 0.22 -3.56 -6.02
CA ILE A 10 -1.09 -3.75 -5.41
C ILE A 10 -1.79 -2.41 -5.24
N ALA A 11 -3.07 -2.34 -5.61
CA ALA A 11 -3.82 -1.09 -5.58
C ALA A 11 -4.08 -0.63 -4.15
N TYR A 12 -3.78 0.64 -3.84
CA TYR A 12 -4.06 1.21 -2.53
C TYR A 12 -5.57 1.37 -2.32
N ALA A 13 -6.11 0.68 -1.31
CA ALA A 13 -7.53 0.57 -1.04
C ALA A 13 -8.15 1.83 -0.39
N SER A 14 -7.65 3.02 -0.75
CA SER A 14 -8.22 4.28 -0.31
C SER A 14 -9.39 4.76 -1.18
N ARG A 15 -9.44 4.35 -2.43
CA ARG A 15 -10.47 4.73 -3.42
C ARG A 15 -10.59 3.67 -4.51
N LYS A 16 -11.66 3.81 -5.32
CA LYS A 16 -11.77 3.08 -6.59
C LYS A 16 -10.54 3.34 -7.47
N PRO A 17 -10.07 2.33 -8.21
CA PRO A 17 -8.93 2.47 -9.09
C PRO A 17 -9.24 3.49 -10.19
N HIS A 18 -8.24 4.26 -10.55
CA HIS A 18 -8.29 5.14 -11.71
C HIS A 18 -7.65 4.46 -12.92
N PHE A 19 -7.73 5.10 -14.07
CA PHE A 19 -7.20 4.56 -15.34
C PHE A 19 -5.75 4.08 -15.27
N GLY A 20 -4.88 4.77 -14.50
CA GLY A 20 -3.48 4.33 -14.35
C GLY A 20 -3.32 2.97 -13.67
N ASN A 21 -4.16 2.67 -12.67
CA ASN A 21 -4.14 1.35 -12.01
C ASN A 21 -4.65 0.25 -12.96
N THR A 22 -5.69 0.55 -13.75
CA THR A 22 -6.25 -0.42 -14.71
C THR A 22 -5.29 -0.69 -15.86
N TYR A 23 -4.53 0.30 -16.30
CA TYR A 23 -3.52 0.13 -17.35
C TYR A 23 -2.47 -0.92 -16.95
N GLU A 24 -1.92 -0.81 -15.75
CA GLU A 24 -0.90 -1.73 -15.26
C GLU A 24 -1.38 -3.18 -15.22
N ILE A 25 -2.58 -3.41 -14.66
CA ILE A 25 -3.10 -4.79 -14.55
C ILE A 25 -3.44 -5.40 -15.91
N ILE A 26 -3.98 -4.61 -16.85
CA ILE A 26 -4.26 -5.08 -18.22
C ILE A 26 -2.97 -5.45 -18.95
N MET A 27 -1.93 -4.63 -18.84
CA MET A 27 -0.64 -4.92 -19.46
C MET A 27 -0.01 -6.18 -18.87
N SER A 28 -0.12 -6.37 -17.56
CA SER A 28 0.39 -7.56 -16.88
C SER A 28 -0.37 -8.82 -17.27
N ASP A 29 -1.71 -8.74 -17.38
CA ASP A 29 -2.54 -9.85 -17.86
C ASP A 29 -2.21 -10.22 -19.31
N ALA A 30 -2.10 -9.23 -20.20
CA ALA A 30 -1.71 -9.47 -21.59
C ALA A 30 -0.35 -10.16 -21.68
N PHE A 31 0.62 -9.75 -20.86
CA PHE A 31 1.94 -10.36 -20.80
C PHE A 31 1.89 -11.77 -20.21
N ALA A 32 1.11 -12.00 -19.17
CA ALA A 32 0.90 -13.32 -18.57
C ALA A 32 0.30 -14.29 -19.60
N ARG A 33 -0.74 -13.87 -20.35
CA ARG A 33 -1.35 -14.66 -21.42
C ARG A 33 -0.37 -14.97 -22.53
N PHE A 34 0.49 -14.01 -22.88
CA PHE A 34 1.54 -14.24 -23.88
C PHE A 34 2.53 -15.32 -23.42
N GLN A 35 2.98 -15.28 -22.15
CA GLN A 35 3.87 -16.29 -21.59
C GLN A 35 3.19 -17.68 -21.51
N LYS A 36 1.88 -17.73 -21.18
CA LYS A 36 1.10 -18.97 -21.23
C LYS A 36 1.08 -19.58 -22.66
N ARG A 37 0.94 -18.74 -23.68
CA ARG A 37 0.99 -19.20 -25.10
C ARG A 37 2.37 -19.71 -25.53
N LEU A 38 3.44 -19.25 -24.88
CA LEU A 38 4.78 -19.81 -25.09
C LEU A 38 5.00 -21.14 -24.35
N GLY A 39 3.98 -21.69 -23.71
CA GLY A 39 4.02 -22.98 -23.01
C GLY A 39 4.60 -22.92 -21.60
N LYS A 40 4.63 -21.74 -20.97
CA LYS A 40 5.09 -21.60 -19.58
C LYS A 40 3.96 -21.83 -18.59
N ASP A 41 4.36 -22.28 -17.38
CA ASP A 41 3.50 -22.34 -16.20
C ASP A 41 3.50 -20.97 -15.52
N VAL A 42 2.48 -20.16 -15.79
CA VAL A 42 2.42 -18.76 -15.38
C VAL A 42 1.57 -18.58 -14.13
N PHE A 43 2.06 -17.82 -13.19
CA PHE A 43 1.32 -17.38 -12.01
C PHE A 43 1.34 -15.83 -11.92
N LEU A 44 0.16 -15.21 -12.12
CA LEU A 44 -0.04 -13.77 -11.99
C LEU A 44 -0.67 -13.43 -10.63
N CYS A 45 0.04 -12.64 -9.83
CA CYS A 45 -0.42 -12.15 -8.54
C CYS A 45 -0.65 -10.64 -8.58
N THR A 46 -1.82 -10.22 -8.13
CA THR A 46 -2.22 -8.82 -7.93
C THR A 46 -2.89 -8.68 -6.55
N GLY A 47 -3.41 -7.52 -6.21
CA GLY A 47 -4.13 -7.36 -4.94
C GLY A 47 -4.35 -5.94 -4.50
N THR A 48 -4.56 -5.77 -3.20
CA THR A 48 -4.81 -4.48 -2.55
C THR A 48 -3.88 -4.24 -1.36
N ASP A 49 -3.40 -2.98 -1.27
CA ASP A 49 -2.73 -2.44 -0.09
C ASP A 49 -3.77 -1.74 0.79
N GLU A 50 -3.95 -2.23 2.02
CA GLU A 50 -5.12 -1.96 2.85
C GLU A 50 -4.80 -1.32 4.20
N HIS A 51 -3.57 -0.87 4.41
CA HIS A 51 -3.14 -0.21 5.63
C HIS A 51 -2.77 1.26 5.39
N GLY A 52 -2.93 2.10 6.40
CA GLY A 52 -2.51 3.49 6.40
C GLY A 52 -3.53 4.45 7.01
N GLN A 53 -3.01 5.57 7.51
CA GLN A 53 -3.82 6.59 8.20
C GLN A 53 -4.92 7.19 7.32
N LYS A 54 -4.65 7.29 6.01
CA LYS A 54 -5.64 7.80 5.04
C LYS A 54 -6.88 6.90 4.97
N ILE A 55 -6.69 5.57 5.02
CA ILE A 55 -7.79 4.61 5.06
C ILE A 55 -8.58 4.74 6.36
N GLU A 56 -7.89 4.86 7.50
CA GLU A 56 -8.54 5.07 8.80
C GLU A 56 -9.39 6.34 8.82
N ASN A 57 -8.86 7.44 8.28
CA ASN A 57 -9.58 8.70 8.19
C ASN A 57 -10.84 8.58 7.30
N LEU A 58 -10.72 7.93 6.14
CA LEU A 58 -11.84 7.70 5.23
C LEU A 58 -12.91 6.77 5.84
N ALA A 59 -12.52 5.76 6.58
CA ALA A 59 -13.43 4.89 7.31
C ALA A 59 -14.17 5.66 8.40
N LYS A 60 -13.45 6.51 9.16
CA LYS A 60 -14.04 7.39 10.18
C LYS A 60 -15.03 8.39 9.58
N GLU A 61 -14.69 9.02 8.46
CA GLU A 61 -15.60 9.91 7.71
C GLU A 61 -16.85 9.17 7.23
N ALA A 62 -16.71 7.91 6.83
CA ALA A 62 -17.81 7.06 6.40
C ALA A 62 -18.63 6.46 7.57
N GLY A 63 -18.18 6.63 8.84
CA GLY A 63 -18.84 6.09 10.01
C GLY A 63 -18.78 4.56 10.14
N ILE A 64 -17.78 3.92 9.54
CA ILE A 64 -17.59 2.46 9.56
C ILE A 64 -16.17 2.12 10.03
N THR A 65 -15.93 0.86 10.33
CA THR A 65 -14.58 0.40 10.71
C THR A 65 -13.61 0.41 9.52
N PRO A 66 -12.29 0.56 9.75
CA PRO A 66 -11.30 0.44 8.68
C PRO A 66 -11.42 -0.87 7.90
N LYS A 67 -11.71 -1.98 8.59
CA LYS A 67 -11.89 -3.29 7.96
C LYS A 67 -13.08 -3.33 7.00
N GLU A 68 -14.23 -2.82 7.41
CA GLU A 68 -15.42 -2.72 6.55
C GLU A 68 -15.16 -1.81 5.35
N TYR A 69 -14.42 -0.72 5.56
CA TYR A 69 -14.05 0.19 4.48
C TYR A 69 -13.21 -0.51 3.42
N VAL A 70 -12.11 -1.18 3.81
CA VAL A 70 -11.22 -1.86 2.86
C VAL A 70 -11.87 -3.09 2.24
N ASP A 71 -12.75 -3.80 2.94
CA ASP A 71 -13.51 -4.92 2.38
C ASP A 71 -14.39 -4.46 1.21
N ARG A 72 -15.05 -3.31 1.37
CA ARG A 72 -15.85 -2.71 0.31
C ARG A 72 -14.98 -2.28 -0.88
N VAL A 73 -13.91 -1.51 -0.64
CA VAL A 73 -13.06 -0.97 -1.70
C VAL A 73 -12.30 -2.10 -2.42
N ALA A 74 -11.79 -3.09 -1.72
CA ALA A 74 -11.14 -4.25 -2.33
C ALA A 74 -12.13 -5.06 -3.19
N GLY A 75 -13.37 -5.22 -2.74
CA GLY A 75 -14.43 -5.83 -3.53
C GLY A 75 -14.73 -5.05 -4.81
N GLU A 76 -14.77 -3.71 -4.76
CA GLU A 76 -14.96 -2.86 -5.94
C GLU A 76 -13.78 -2.97 -6.93
N ILE A 77 -12.53 -2.98 -6.42
CA ILE A 77 -11.32 -3.15 -7.23
C ILE A 77 -11.34 -4.50 -7.94
N LYS A 78 -11.61 -5.57 -7.20
CA LYS A 78 -11.71 -6.92 -7.74
C LYS A 78 -12.80 -7.01 -8.82
N GLY A 79 -13.98 -6.44 -8.55
CA GLY A 79 -15.07 -6.40 -9.52
C GLY A 79 -14.72 -5.67 -10.81
N ILE A 80 -13.87 -4.63 -10.75
CA ILE A 80 -13.36 -3.94 -11.93
C ILE A 80 -12.39 -4.82 -12.71
N TRP A 81 -11.45 -5.52 -12.03
CA TRP A 81 -10.53 -6.46 -12.69
C TRP A 81 -11.30 -7.60 -13.38
N ASP A 82 -12.31 -8.14 -12.70
CA ASP A 82 -13.17 -9.21 -13.25
C ASP A 82 -13.98 -8.71 -14.45
N LEU A 83 -14.53 -7.48 -14.40
CA LEU A 83 -15.25 -6.85 -15.52
C LEU A 83 -14.35 -6.64 -16.75
N MET A 84 -13.06 -6.36 -16.53
CA MET A 84 -12.06 -6.18 -17.59
C MET A 84 -11.52 -7.51 -18.12
N GLY A 85 -11.96 -8.64 -17.57
CA GLY A 85 -11.55 -9.97 -17.99
C GLY A 85 -10.10 -10.31 -17.64
N VAL A 86 -9.54 -9.73 -16.59
CA VAL A 86 -8.19 -10.02 -16.12
C VAL A 86 -8.12 -11.42 -15.51
N GLU A 87 -7.19 -12.24 -15.98
CA GLU A 87 -6.98 -13.62 -15.52
C GLU A 87 -5.80 -13.69 -14.53
N TYR A 88 -6.00 -13.16 -13.31
CA TYR A 88 -5.03 -13.34 -12.23
C TYR A 88 -5.24 -14.69 -11.52
N ASP A 89 -4.13 -15.30 -11.09
CA ASP A 89 -4.17 -16.57 -10.34
C ASP A 89 -4.37 -16.31 -8.84
N HIS A 90 -3.95 -15.15 -8.35
CA HIS A 90 -4.08 -14.77 -6.95
C HIS A 90 -4.34 -13.28 -6.77
N PHE A 91 -5.34 -12.96 -5.92
CA PHE A 91 -5.62 -11.61 -5.46
C PHE A 91 -5.30 -11.53 -3.96
N ILE A 92 -4.15 -10.94 -3.63
CA ILE A 92 -3.71 -10.80 -2.25
C ILE A 92 -4.29 -9.54 -1.61
N ARG A 93 -4.68 -9.64 -0.35
CA ARG A 93 -5.04 -8.50 0.47
C ARG A 93 -4.06 -8.41 1.63
N THR A 94 -3.53 -7.22 1.92
CA THR A 94 -2.58 -7.07 3.03
C THR A 94 -3.23 -7.28 4.40
N THR A 95 -4.58 -7.27 4.47
CA THR A 95 -5.38 -7.64 5.66
C THR A 95 -5.75 -9.12 5.74
N ASP A 96 -5.32 -9.94 4.78
CA ASP A 96 -5.55 -11.39 4.87
C ASP A 96 -4.73 -12.01 6.00
N GLY A 97 -5.38 -12.78 6.86
CA GLY A 97 -4.73 -13.36 8.04
C GLY A 97 -3.55 -14.28 7.73
N TYR A 98 -3.49 -14.92 6.55
CA TYR A 98 -2.30 -15.67 6.14
C TYR A 98 -1.14 -14.73 5.77
N HIS A 99 -1.42 -13.60 5.12
CA HIS A 99 -0.42 -12.58 4.79
C HIS A 99 0.19 -11.98 6.07
N GLU A 100 -0.67 -11.55 7.00
CA GLU A 100 -0.23 -10.99 8.29
C GLU A 100 0.67 -11.97 9.06
N ARG A 101 0.29 -13.26 9.13
CA ARG A 101 1.13 -14.28 9.81
C ARG A 101 2.50 -14.44 9.15
N VAL A 102 2.59 -14.37 7.82
CA VAL A 102 3.86 -14.49 7.10
C VAL A 102 4.73 -13.26 7.36
N VAL A 103 4.14 -12.06 7.27
CA VAL A 103 4.83 -10.79 7.57
C VAL A 103 5.35 -10.77 9.00
N GLN A 104 4.51 -11.14 9.99
CA GLN A 104 4.92 -11.22 11.39
C GLN A 104 6.08 -12.20 11.61
N LYS A 105 6.05 -13.36 10.94
CA LYS A 105 7.12 -14.36 11.03
C LYS A 105 8.44 -13.83 10.46
N ILE A 106 8.38 -13.15 9.31
CA ILE A 106 9.57 -12.56 8.67
C ILE A 106 10.11 -11.42 9.53
N PHE A 107 9.23 -10.53 9.99
CA PHE A 107 9.59 -9.42 10.88
C PHE A 107 10.29 -9.91 12.15
N LYS A 108 9.69 -10.91 12.84
CA LYS A 108 10.26 -11.51 14.04
C LYS A 108 11.66 -12.06 13.78
N LYS A 109 11.86 -12.75 12.65
CA LYS A 109 13.17 -13.30 12.28
C LYS A 109 14.23 -12.20 12.14
N PHE A 110 13.90 -11.08 11.50
CA PHE A 110 14.85 -9.96 11.35
C PHE A 110 15.07 -9.21 12.66
N TYR A 111 14.04 -9.11 13.51
CA TYR A 111 14.16 -8.50 14.83
C TYR A 111 15.08 -9.32 15.74
N GLU A 112 14.90 -10.64 15.79
CA GLU A 112 15.76 -11.57 16.57
C GLU A 112 17.21 -11.59 16.07
N LYS A 113 17.42 -11.37 14.78
CA LYS A 113 18.76 -11.26 14.17
C LYS A 113 19.44 -9.91 14.47
N GLY A 114 18.70 -8.92 14.94
CA GLY A 114 19.20 -7.55 15.20
C GLY A 114 19.23 -6.65 13.97
N ASP A 115 18.70 -7.10 12.84
CA ASP A 115 18.58 -6.29 11.63
C ASP A 115 17.48 -5.21 11.76
N ILE A 116 16.54 -5.40 12.69
CA ILE A 116 15.45 -4.51 13.01
C ILE A 116 15.61 -4.04 14.47
N TYR A 117 15.52 -2.74 14.69
CA TYR A 117 15.60 -2.14 16.02
C TYR A 117 14.59 -0.99 16.18
N LYS A 118 14.21 -0.66 17.42
CA LYS A 118 13.38 0.50 17.71
C LYS A 118 14.21 1.78 17.61
N GLY A 119 13.70 2.75 16.86
CA GLY A 119 14.26 4.08 16.74
C GLY A 119 13.22 5.16 16.97
N PHE A 120 13.65 6.39 16.97
CA PHE A 120 12.80 7.57 17.10
C PHE A 120 13.11 8.53 15.96
N TYR A 121 12.06 9.09 15.37
CA TYR A 121 12.19 10.11 14.32
C TYR A 121 11.10 11.16 14.51
N GLU A 122 11.46 12.42 14.37
CA GLU A 122 10.55 13.55 14.40
C GLU A 122 10.71 14.35 13.11
N GLY A 123 9.61 14.69 12.46
CA GLY A 123 9.65 15.42 11.19
C GLY A 123 8.28 15.90 10.74
N TRP A 124 8.28 16.71 9.69
CA TRP A 124 7.07 17.17 9.04
C TRP A 124 6.41 16.02 8.27
N TYR A 125 5.16 15.71 8.60
CA TYR A 125 4.40 14.63 7.97
C TYR A 125 3.19 15.16 7.21
N CYS A 126 3.02 14.67 5.99
CA CYS A 126 1.86 14.97 5.16
C CYS A 126 0.94 13.74 5.12
N THR A 127 -0.21 13.80 5.80
CA THR A 127 -1.19 12.70 5.82
C THR A 127 -1.73 12.34 4.41
N PRO A 128 -2.07 13.31 3.53
CA PRO A 128 -2.51 12.96 2.17
C PRO A 128 -1.44 12.27 1.32
N CYS A 129 -0.16 12.58 1.54
CA CYS A 129 0.97 11.97 0.82
C CYS A 129 1.54 10.76 1.55
N GLU A 130 1.17 10.57 2.83
CA GLU A 130 1.70 9.54 3.73
C GLU A 130 3.25 9.51 3.75
N SER A 131 3.85 10.70 3.82
CA SER A 131 5.30 10.89 3.71
C SER A 131 5.83 11.94 4.65
N PHE A 132 7.06 11.70 5.14
CA PHE A 132 7.83 12.69 5.88
C PHE A 132 8.60 13.60 4.94
N PHE A 133 8.72 14.85 5.34
CA PHE A 133 9.44 15.88 4.61
C PHE A 133 10.47 16.57 5.52
N THR A 134 11.58 17.01 4.92
CA THR A 134 12.51 17.91 5.59
C THR A 134 11.87 19.30 5.72
N ALA A 135 12.37 20.14 6.63
CA ALA A 135 11.87 21.50 6.79
C ALA A 135 11.89 22.30 5.47
N THR A 136 12.93 22.13 4.65
CA THR A 136 13.06 22.76 3.34
C THR A 136 11.99 22.27 2.36
N GLN A 137 11.81 20.96 2.29
CA GLN A 137 10.77 20.36 1.43
C GLN A 137 9.36 20.77 1.88
N ALA A 138 9.13 20.83 3.20
CA ALA A 138 7.85 21.26 3.76
C ALA A 138 7.53 22.70 3.40
N ALA A 139 8.52 23.61 3.42
CA ALA A 139 8.36 25.00 2.98
C ALA A 139 8.02 25.09 1.49
N ASP A 140 8.71 24.36 0.63
CA ASP A 140 8.44 24.32 -0.83
C ASP A 140 7.06 23.74 -1.14
N ILE A 141 6.66 22.68 -0.45
CA ILE A 141 5.35 22.04 -0.62
C ILE A 141 4.22 22.97 -0.14
N CYS A 142 4.40 23.66 1.01
CA CYS A 142 3.47 24.68 1.46
C CYS A 142 3.30 25.82 0.46
N LEU A 143 4.39 26.30 -0.13
CA LEU A 143 4.35 27.39 -1.12
C LEU A 143 3.68 26.98 -2.44
N ARG A 144 3.88 25.74 -2.89
CA ARG A 144 3.29 25.22 -4.14
C ARG A 144 1.85 24.75 -3.98
N LEU A 145 1.46 24.26 -2.81
CA LEU A 145 0.13 23.71 -2.53
C LEU A 145 -0.81 24.69 -1.83
N TYR A 146 -0.35 25.90 -1.50
CA TYR A 146 -1.23 26.95 -0.97
C TYR A 146 -2.31 27.38 -1.98
N SER A 147 -2.12 27.05 -3.26
CA SER A 147 -3.14 27.20 -4.30
C SER A 147 -4.12 26.04 -4.43
N SER A 148 -3.87 24.90 -3.77
CA SER A 148 -4.78 23.76 -3.74
C SER A 148 -5.00 23.32 -2.28
N THR A 149 -6.18 23.55 -1.79
CA THR A 149 -6.74 23.50 -0.44
C THR A 149 -6.61 22.17 0.35
N ARG A 150 -5.56 21.35 0.21
CA ARG A 150 -5.57 20.00 0.79
C ARG A 150 -4.27 19.49 1.46
N CYS A 151 -3.30 20.34 1.74
CA CYS A 151 -2.12 19.87 2.46
C CYS A 151 -2.16 20.33 3.92
N ALA A 152 -2.49 19.44 4.84
CA ALA A 152 -2.30 19.66 6.27
C ALA A 152 -0.95 19.04 6.64
N LEU A 153 0.11 19.89 6.74
CA LEU A 153 1.37 19.49 7.31
C LEU A 153 1.27 19.60 8.84
N GLY A 154 1.53 18.47 9.52
CA GLY A 154 1.62 18.40 10.96
C GLY A 154 3.01 17.92 11.38
N VAL A 155 3.45 18.25 12.57
CA VAL A 155 4.61 17.61 13.18
C VAL A 155 4.15 16.25 13.68
N MET A 156 4.80 15.21 13.21
CA MET A 156 4.53 13.85 13.63
C MET A 156 5.77 13.25 14.26
N VAL A 157 5.59 12.67 15.42
CA VAL A 157 6.59 11.85 16.08
C VAL A 157 6.30 10.40 15.71
N ALA A 158 7.21 9.76 15.02
CA ALA A 158 7.06 8.37 14.66
C ALA A 158 8.08 7.50 15.40
N HIS A 159 7.59 6.43 16.00
CA HIS A 159 8.44 5.37 16.49
C HIS A 159 8.75 4.42 15.34
N PHE A 160 10.02 4.32 14.97
CA PHE A 160 10.44 3.44 13.89
C PHE A 160 11.00 2.15 14.42
N THR A 161 10.73 1.11 13.66
CA THR A 161 11.56 -0.06 13.65
C THR A 161 12.37 -0.02 12.36
N ALA A 162 13.64 0.35 12.45
CA ALA A 162 14.50 0.59 11.31
C ALA A 162 15.38 -0.61 10.99
N THR A 163 15.55 -0.89 9.70
CA THR A 163 16.68 -1.66 9.18
C THR A 163 17.56 -0.71 8.37
N PRO A 164 18.85 -1.00 8.13
CA PRO A 164 19.68 -0.16 7.28
C PRO A 164 19.16 0.00 5.84
N TYR A 165 18.15 -0.77 5.45
CA TYR A 165 17.59 -0.82 4.09
C TYR A 165 16.07 -0.70 3.98
N PHE A 166 15.32 -0.79 5.11
CA PHE A 166 13.86 -0.70 5.10
C PHE A 166 13.32 0.05 6.31
N PHE A 167 12.47 1.04 6.07
CA PHE A 167 11.73 1.74 7.12
C PHE A 167 10.31 1.16 7.20
N VAL A 168 9.95 0.59 8.35
CA VAL A 168 8.55 0.30 8.68
C VAL A 168 8.11 1.35 9.69
N ALA A 169 7.30 2.29 9.26
CA ALA A 169 6.76 3.34 10.13
C ALA A 169 5.48 2.85 10.81
N TYR A 170 5.49 2.80 12.13
CA TYR A 170 4.26 2.82 12.94
C TYR A 170 4.04 4.26 13.40
N ALA A 171 2.99 4.87 12.89
CA ALA A 171 2.57 6.18 13.33
C ALA A 171 1.58 6.02 14.50
N GLU A 172 2.01 6.36 15.71
CA GLU A 172 1.07 6.68 16.76
C GLU A 172 0.69 8.16 16.60
N SER A 173 -0.55 8.41 16.18
CA SER A 173 -1.10 9.76 16.17
C SER A 173 -1.41 10.18 17.60
N PHE A 174 -0.57 11.04 18.16
CA PHE A 174 -0.98 11.86 19.30
C PHE A 174 -1.76 13.06 18.77
N VAL A 175 -3.09 12.97 18.89
CA VAL A 175 -3.94 14.14 18.84
C VAL A 175 -3.92 14.75 20.25
N THR A 176 -3.25 15.87 20.42
CA THR A 176 -3.52 16.81 21.51
C THR A 176 -4.47 17.88 21.02
#